data_4632003795035e7371aff9bd65ec0899
#
_entry.id   4632003795035e7371aff9bd65ec0899
#
_cell.length_a   1.000
_cell.length_b   1.000
_cell.length_c   1.000
_cell.angle_alpha   90.00
_cell.angle_beta   90.00
_cell.angle_gamma   90.00
#
_symmetry.space_group_name_H-M   'P 1'
#
loop_
_entity.id
_entity.type
_entity.pdbx_description
1 polymer ?
#
loop_
_entity_poly.entity_id
_entity_poly.type
_entity_poly.pdbx_seq_one_letter_code
_entity_poly.pdbx_strand_id
1 'polypeptide(L)'
;MKLFVHHNAILIVTASAFCLAVLKLIFALVSGSVVVMASAIDSLLDMFVSLFNHFTYKKAQSPSTAYFNYGFGKLEGIAAVFESILIFGSGGYIIYNSVQKFLAQKGVDSVEGGIFIMAISICATFFIVCFLRAVAAQNHSIIIRAEILHYKSDLFSNLAVIVSLILIYATGFHAIDALVGGILGIYICAQSYKIAKDGIWNLLDRAIDGDLHDKIVAILSADRRISSFHHLKSRQSGKNIFLEYHLVFDKEISLFSAHEISDALEAQIKGISSDFEWVIIAHLDPYDDSKMES
;
A
#
# COMPACT_ATOMS: atom_id res chain seq x y z
N MET A 1 -15.63 -12.97 -12.86
CA MET A 1 -15.86 -12.71 -11.42
C MET A 1 -14.59 -12.23 -10.70
N LYS A 2 -13.42 -12.89 -10.83
CA LYS A 2 -12.16 -12.45 -10.19
C LYS A 2 -11.72 -11.03 -10.61
N LEU A 3 -11.75 -10.70 -11.91
CA LEU A 3 -11.37 -9.37 -12.43
C LEU A 3 -12.27 -8.24 -11.87
N PHE A 4 -13.57 -8.50 -11.74
CA PHE A 4 -14.53 -7.54 -11.17
C PHE A 4 -14.27 -7.27 -9.69
N VAL A 5 -13.89 -8.30 -8.92
CA VAL A 5 -13.58 -8.19 -7.50
C VAL A 5 -12.31 -7.36 -7.29
N HIS A 6 -11.27 -7.57 -8.12
CA HIS A 6 -10.03 -6.79 -8.03
C HIS A 6 -10.24 -5.31 -8.35
N HIS A 7 -11.02 -4.99 -9.37
CA HIS A 7 -11.28 -3.60 -9.77
C HIS A 7 -12.11 -2.84 -8.74
N ASN A 8 -13.00 -3.54 -8.01
CA ASN A 8 -13.90 -2.95 -7.03
C ASN A 8 -13.53 -3.27 -5.58
N ALA A 9 -12.31 -3.78 -5.32
CA ALA A 9 -11.94 -4.23 -3.99
C ALA A 9 -12.07 -3.11 -2.94
N ILE A 10 -11.53 -1.93 -3.21
CA ILE A 10 -11.61 -0.79 -2.29
C ILE A 10 -13.06 -0.31 -2.15
N LEU A 11 -13.87 -0.37 -3.22
CA LEU A 11 -15.29 -0.03 -3.13
C LEU A 11 -16.06 -0.98 -2.21
N ILE A 12 -15.75 -2.28 -2.26
CA ILE A 12 -16.35 -3.30 -1.36
C ILE A 12 -15.96 -2.99 0.09
N VAL A 13 -14.70 -2.64 0.32
CA VAL A 13 -14.21 -2.25 1.66
C VAL A 13 -14.90 -0.96 2.12
N THR A 14 -14.98 0.06 1.27
CA THR A 14 -15.70 1.31 1.57
C THR A 14 -17.17 1.05 1.94
N ALA A 15 -17.86 0.19 1.18
CA ALA A 15 -19.24 -0.18 1.47
C ALA A 15 -19.36 -0.93 2.82
N SER A 16 -18.41 -1.81 3.12
CA SER A 16 -18.35 -2.53 4.40
C SER A 16 -18.09 -1.56 5.58
N ALA A 17 -17.17 -0.62 5.41
CA ALA A 17 -16.89 0.43 6.40
C ALA A 17 -18.11 1.35 6.62
N PHE A 18 -18.82 1.71 5.56
CA PHE A 18 -20.06 2.47 5.63
C PHE A 18 -21.13 1.72 6.44
N CYS A 19 -21.37 0.45 6.15
CA CYS A 19 -22.31 -0.38 6.89
C CYS A 19 -21.95 -0.46 8.38
N LEU A 20 -20.66 -0.62 8.68
CA LEU A 20 -20.17 -0.67 10.07
C LEU A 20 -20.35 0.68 10.78
N ALA A 21 -20.05 1.79 10.12
CA ALA A 21 -20.23 3.13 10.66
C ALA A 21 -21.70 3.43 10.96
N VAL A 22 -22.61 3.11 10.04
CA VAL A 22 -24.06 3.28 10.23
C VAL A 22 -24.57 2.43 11.39
N LEU A 23 -24.16 1.17 11.46
CA LEU A 23 -24.54 0.26 12.56
C LEU A 23 -24.09 0.81 13.91
N LYS A 24 -22.84 1.25 14.02
CA LYS A 24 -22.29 1.86 15.24
C LYS A 24 -23.02 3.16 15.60
N LEU A 25 -23.33 4.00 14.61
CA LEU A 25 -24.04 5.27 14.84
C LEU A 25 -25.46 5.03 15.38
N ILE A 26 -26.22 4.11 14.79
CA ILE A 26 -27.55 3.73 15.27
C ILE A 26 -27.47 3.27 16.73
N PHE A 27 -26.50 2.40 17.02
CA PHE A 27 -26.32 1.85 18.36
C PHE A 27 -25.89 2.92 19.37
N ALA A 28 -25.03 3.87 18.96
CA ALA A 28 -24.63 5.01 19.78
C ALA A 28 -25.81 5.91 20.16
N LEU A 29 -26.69 6.18 19.20
CA LEU A 29 -27.90 7.01 19.42
C LEU A 29 -28.90 6.30 20.34
N VAL A 30 -29.07 4.98 20.20
CA VAL A 30 -30.00 4.19 21.02
C VAL A 30 -29.46 3.99 22.44
N SER A 31 -28.18 3.73 22.58
CA SER A 31 -27.56 3.47 23.91
C SER A 31 -27.22 4.75 24.69
N GLY A 32 -27.11 5.89 24.00
CA GLY A 32 -26.62 7.14 24.59
C GLY A 32 -25.15 7.08 25.06
N SER A 33 -24.43 6.02 24.71
CA SER A 33 -23.04 5.79 25.16
C SER A 33 -22.04 6.68 24.40
N VAL A 34 -21.33 7.53 25.13
CA VAL A 34 -20.27 8.39 24.57
C VAL A 34 -19.14 7.57 23.93
N VAL A 35 -18.80 6.41 24.51
CA VAL A 35 -17.76 5.51 23.99
C VAL A 35 -18.16 4.91 22.64
N VAL A 36 -19.44 4.49 22.52
CA VAL A 36 -19.97 3.96 21.25
C VAL A 36 -20.06 5.08 20.21
N MET A 37 -20.40 6.30 20.62
CA MET A 37 -20.43 7.47 19.74
C MET A 37 -19.01 7.79 19.21
N ALA A 38 -17.99 7.78 20.06
CA ALA A 38 -16.61 7.96 19.63
C ALA A 38 -16.20 6.89 18.59
N SER A 39 -16.50 5.61 18.86
CA SER A 39 -16.23 4.51 17.92
C SER A 39 -17.03 4.63 16.60
N ALA A 40 -18.23 5.23 16.63
CA ALA A 40 -18.98 5.50 15.39
C ALA A 40 -18.33 6.61 14.57
N ILE A 41 -17.84 7.66 15.22
CA ILE A 41 -17.10 8.76 14.57
C ILE A 41 -15.83 8.24 13.91
N ASP A 42 -15.04 7.40 14.61
CA ASP A 42 -13.84 6.77 14.04
C ASP A 42 -14.20 5.98 12.78
N SER A 43 -15.25 5.15 12.82
CA SER A 43 -15.67 4.38 11.65
C SER A 43 -16.17 5.24 10.48
N LEU A 44 -16.71 6.43 10.75
CA LEU A 44 -17.04 7.40 9.70
C LEU A 44 -15.76 7.98 9.06
N LEU A 45 -14.74 8.27 9.85
CA LEU A 45 -13.44 8.73 9.34
C LEU A 45 -12.79 7.66 8.47
N ASP A 46 -12.78 6.39 8.92
CA ASP A 46 -12.28 5.24 8.14
C ASP A 46 -12.99 5.12 6.79
N MET A 47 -14.32 5.27 6.80
CA MET A 47 -15.11 5.28 5.57
C MET A 47 -14.67 6.40 4.61
N PHE A 48 -14.40 7.62 5.11
CA PHE A 48 -13.93 8.72 4.26
C PHE A 48 -12.55 8.45 3.69
N VAL A 49 -11.64 7.87 4.45
CA VAL A 49 -10.30 7.47 3.99
C VAL A 49 -10.42 6.41 2.89
N SER A 50 -11.19 5.35 3.11
CA SER A 50 -11.43 4.31 2.10
C SER A 50 -12.12 4.85 0.85
N LEU A 51 -13.04 5.81 0.99
CA LEU A 51 -13.68 6.46 -0.15
C LEU A 51 -12.68 7.29 -0.97
N PHE A 52 -11.82 8.05 -0.30
CA PHE A 52 -10.73 8.79 -0.93
C PHE A 52 -9.78 7.83 -1.69
N ASN A 53 -9.38 6.72 -1.06
CA ASN A 53 -8.56 5.70 -1.67
C ASN A 53 -9.23 5.06 -2.88
N HIS A 54 -10.54 4.80 -2.82
CA HIS A 54 -11.29 4.29 -3.98
C HIS A 54 -11.21 5.22 -5.18
N PHE A 55 -11.49 6.51 -5.00
CA PHE A 55 -11.43 7.48 -6.10
C PHE A 55 -10.00 7.64 -6.64
N THR A 56 -9.02 7.69 -5.76
CA THR A 56 -7.62 7.83 -6.14
C THR A 56 -7.12 6.59 -6.89
N TYR A 57 -7.43 5.40 -6.41
CA TYR A 57 -7.09 4.14 -7.06
C TYR A 57 -7.73 4.04 -8.47
N LYS A 58 -9.03 4.34 -8.56
CA LYS A 58 -9.74 4.36 -9.84
C LYS A 58 -9.13 5.36 -10.82
N LYS A 59 -8.75 6.55 -10.34
CA LYS A 59 -8.10 7.56 -11.17
C LYS A 59 -6.69 7.16 -11.57
N ALA A 60 -5.93 6.54 -10.67
CA ALA A 60 -4.57 6.06 -10.94
C ALA A 60 -4.54 5.03 -12.07
N GLN A 61 -5.59 4.22 -12.21
CA GLN A 61 -5.72 3.21 -13.26
C GLN A 61 -6.39 3.73 -14.55
N SER A 62 -6.78 5.00 -14.61
CA SER A 62 -7.36 5.57 -15.84
C SER A 62 -6.27 5.73 -16.91
N PRO A 63 -6.64 5.61 -18.19
CA PRO A 63 -5.70 5.75 -19.29
C PRO A 63 -5.04 7.13 -19.30
N SER A 64 -3.88 7.22 -19.95
CA SER A 64 -3.16 8.46 -20.19
C SER A 64 -4.03 9.45 -21.00
N THR A 65 -3.71 10.73 -20.85
CA THR A 65 -4.38 11.83 -21.56
C THR A 65 -3.34 12.72 -22.24
N ALA A 66 -3.78 13.65 -23.09
CA ALA A 66 -2.89 14.61 -23.75
C ALA A 66 -2.05 15.44 -22.75
N TYR A 67 -2.57 15.70 -21.55
CA TYR A 67 -1.86 16.44 -20.49
C TYR A 67 -1.03 15.55 -19.56
N PHE A 68 -1.39 14.27 -19.42
CA PHE A 68 -0.74 13.29 -18.56
C PHE A 68 -0.38 12.06 -19.38
N ASN A 69 0.65 12.18 -20.23
CA ASN A 69 1.04 11.15 -21.20
C ASN A 69 1.50 9.85 -20.56
N TYR A 70 2.07 9.92 -19.37
CA TYR A 70 2.49 8.75 -18.57
C TYR A 70 1.39 8.22 -17.65
N GLY A 71 0.15 8.74 -17.77
CA GLY A 71 -0.98 8.33 -16.95
C GLY A 71 -0.97 8.92 -15.53
N PHE A 72 -1.75 8.33 -14.65
CA PHE A 72 -2.02 8.83 -13.30
C PHE A 72 -1.47 7.91 -12.20
N GLY A 73 -0.64 6.93 -12.52
CA GLY A 73 -0.16 5.92 -11.56
C GLY A 73 0.53 6.50 -10.32
N LYS A 74 1.12 7.71 -10.42
CA LYS A 74 1.74 8.42 -9.28
C LYS A 74 0.75 8.83 -8.18
N LEU A 75 -0.55 8.90 -8.49
CA LEU A 75 -1.58 9.14 -7.48
C LEU A 75 -1.60 8.06 -6.41
N GLU A 76 -1.16 6.82 -6.72
CA GLU A 76 -1.03 5.76 -5.71
C GLU A 76 0.00 6.14 -4.63
N GLY A 77 1.14 6.72 -5.03
CA GLY A 77 2.15 7.19 -4.10
C GLY A 77 1.64 8.33 -3.21
N ILE A 78 0.88 9.28 -3.79
CA ILE A 78 0.28 10.40 -3.03
C ILE A 78 -0.70 9.86 -2.00
N ALA A 79 -1.60 8.97 -2.38
CA ALA A 79 -2.59 8.39 -1.47
C ALA A 79 -1.93 7.59 -0.35
N ALA A 80 -0.92 6.77 -0.66
CA ALA A 80 -0.18 5.99 0.32
C ALA A 80 0.56 6.90 1.35
N VAL A 81 1.17 8.00 0.90
CA VAL A 81 1.79 8.97 1.81
C VAL A 81 0.74 9.64 2.69
N PHE A 82 -0.38 10.09 2.12
CA PHE A 82 -1.47 10.71 2.88
C PHE A 82 -2.02 9.76 3.96
N GLU A 83 -2.35 8.52 3.59
CA GLU A 83 -2.87 7.52 4.51
C GLU A 83 -1.84 7.16 5.59
N SER A 84 -0.56 7.02 5.22
CA SER A 84 0.51 6.74 6.19
C SER A 84 0.67 7.85 7.23
N ILE A 85 0.45 9.11 6.88
CA ILE A 85 0.46 10.23 7.84
C ILE A 85 -0.68 10.07 8.87
N LEU A 86 -1.87 9.69 8.42
CA LEU A 86 -3.01 9.46 9.31
C LEU A 86 -2.74 8.29 10.27
N ILE A 87 -2.24 7.16 9.74
CA ILE A 87 -1.89 5.97 10.54
C ILE A 87 -0.77 6.29 11.53
N PHE A 88 0.24 7.07 11.11
CA PHE A 88 1.33 7.51 11.99
C PHE A 88 0.82 8.40 13.12
N GLY A 89 -0.10 9.31 12.81
CA GLY A 89 -0.78 10.14 13.79
C GLY A 89 -1.56 9.32 14.82
N SER A 90 -2.30 8.31 14.37
CA SER A 90 -3.02 7.37 15.24
C SER A 90 -2.07 6.59 16.15
N GLY A 91 -0.97 6.05 15.60
CA GLY A 91 0.06 5.37 16.40
C GLY A 91 0.68 6.30 17.45
N GLY A 92 1.00 7.55 17.09
CA GLY A 92 1.50 8.58 18.00
C GLY A 92 0.50 8.92 19.11
N TYR A 93 -0.78 9.03 18.77
CA TYR A 93 -1.84 9.24 19.74
C TYR A 93 -1.98 8.08 20.74
N ILE A 94 -1.87 6.83 20.25
CA ILE A 94 -1.87 5.64 21.13
C ILE A 94 -0.68 5.69 22.08
N ILE A 95 0.53 6.04 21.62
CA ILE A 95 1.71 6.18 22.47
C ILE A 95 1.49 7.27 23.52
N TYR A 96 1.01 8.43 23.11
CA TYR A 96 0.72 9.54 24.01
C TYR A 96 -0.25 9.13 25.12
N ASN A 97 -1.38 8.51 24.77
CA ASN A 97 -2.37 8.02 25.74
C ASN A 97 -1.78 6.94 26.68
N SER A 98 -0.96 6.05 26.14
CA SER A 98 -0.30 5.01 26.93
C SER A 98 0.62 5.62 27.99
N VAL A 99 1.42 6.62 27.63
CA VAL A 99 2.29 7.36 28.56
C VAL A 99 1.44 8.08 29.62
N GLN A 100 0.36 8.75 29.22
CA GLN A 100 -0.53 9.45 30.17
C GLN A 100 -1.18 8.49 31.16
N LYS A 101 -1.68 7.33 30.70
CA LYS A 101 -2.27 6.29 31.59
C LYS A 101 -1.22 5.74 32.55
N PHE A 102 0.00 5.49 32.08
CA PHE A 102 1.10 5.01 32.91
C PHE A 102 1.44 5.97 34.05
N LEU A 103 1.57 7.27 33.72
CA LEU A 103 1.89 8.32 34.69
C LEU A 103 0.74 8.59 35.67
N ALA A 104 -0.51 8.56 35.19
CA ALA A 104 -1.68 8.87 36.00
C ALA A 104 -2.13 7.73 36.92
N GLN A 105 -1.59 6.51 36.74
CA GLN A 105 -2.00 5.28 37.46
C GLN A 105 -3.53 5.07 37.49
N LYS A 106 -4.25 5.61 36.47
CA LYS A 106 -5.70 5.47 36.38
C LYS A 106 -6.08 4.06 35.95
N GLY A 107 -6.99 3.45 36.68
CA GLY A 107 -7.64 2.20 36.27
C GLY A 107 -8.49 2.38 35.01
N VAL A 108 -8.84 1.27 34.37
CA VAL A 108 -9.77 1.25 33.24
C VAL A 108 -11.19 1.39 33.78
N ASP A 109 -11.92 2.45 33.36
CA ASP A 109 -13.34 2.59 33.68
C ASP A 109 -14.13 1.46 32.98
N SER A 110 -15.10 0.87 33.68
CA SER A 110 -15.90 -0.26 33.19
C SER A 110 -16.70 0.12 31.93
N VAL A 111 -16.40 -0.54 30.81
CA VAL A 111 -17.02 -0.28 29.50
C VAL A 111 -17.97 -1.43 29.14
N GLU A 112 -18.98 -1.70 30.01
CA GLU A 112 -19.89 -2.84 29.81
C GLU A 112 -20.73 -2.75 28.51
N GLY A 113 -21.11 -1.55 28.05
CA GLY A 113 -21.93 -1.36 26.85
C GLY A 113 -21.14 -1.44 25.51
N GLY A 114 -19.83 -1.32 25.53
CA GLY A 114 -19.00 -1.27 24.34
C GLY A 114 -18.50 -2.63 23.81
N ILE A 115 -18.48 -3.66 24.66
CA ILE A 115 -17.85 -4.96 24.36
C ILE A 115 -18.47 -5.66 23.16
N PHE A 116 -19.81 -5.64 23.06
CA PHE A 116 -20.52 -6.30 21.97
C PHE A 116 -20.21 -5.63 20.61
N ILE A 117 -20.19 -4.29 20.58
CA ILE A 117 -19.86 -3.52 19.37
C ILE A 117 -18.39 -3.68 18.99
N MET A 118 -17.49 -3.74 19.98
CA MET A 118 -16.07 -4.03 19.72
C MET A 118 -15.90 -5.42 19.11
N ALA A 119 -16.62 -6.44 19.58
CA ALA A 119 -16.56 -7.78 19.01
C ALA A 119 -17.05 -7.79 17.55
N ILE A 120 -18.16 -7.12 17.23
CA ILE A 120 -18.64 -6.98 15.84
C ILE A 120 -17.60 -6.24 14.99
N SER A 121 -17.03 -5.16 15.51
CA SER A 121 -16.00 -4.39 14.80
C SER A 121 -14.77 -5.23 14.49
N ILE A 122 -14.26 -5.98 15.47
CA ILE A 122 -13.11 -6.89 15.30
C ILE A 122 -13.41 -7.93 14.22
N CYS A 123 -14.58 -8.58 14.25
CA CYS A 123 -14.97 -9.55 13.24
C CYS A 123 -15.03 -8.90 11.85
N ALA A 124 -15.68 -7.77 11.70
CA ALA A 124 -15.81 -7.06 10.42
C ALA A 124 -14.43 -6.66 9.89
N THR A 125 -13.59 -6.03 10.72
CA THR A 125 -12.24 -5.59 10.34
C THR A 125 -11.35 -6.78 9.99
N PHE A 126 -11.46 -7.90 10.70
CA PHE A 126 -10.73 -9.13 10.37
C PHE A 126 -11.08 -9.64 8.97
N PHE A 127 -12.38 -9.68 8.61
CA PHE A 127 -12.81 -10.10 7.27
C PHE A 127 -12.34 -9.11 6.19
N ILE A 128 -12.39 -7.80 6.45
CA ILE A 128 -11.84 -6.78 5.55
C ILE A 128 -10.35 -7.02 5.30
N VAL A 129 -9.56 -7.23 6.35
CA VAL A 129 -8.11 -7.49 6.23
C VAL A 129 -7.84 -8.77 5.45
N CYS A 130 -8.57 -9.86 5.71
CA CYS A 130 -8.44 -11.11 4.97
C CYS A 130 -8.77 -10.92 3.48
N PHE A 131 -9.84 -10.20 3.17
CA PHE A 131 -10.26 -9.88 1.81
C PHE A 131 -9.20 -9.04 1.08
N LEU A 132 -8.75 -7.93 1.68
CA LEU A 132 -7.72 -7.07 1.09
C LEU A 132 -6.39 -7.80 0.87
N ARG A 133 -5.99 -8.69 1.78
CA ARG A 133 -4.79 -9.52 1.59
C ARG A 133 -4.91 -10.47 0.40
N ALA A 134 -6.09 -11.08 0.20
CA ALA A 134 -6.34 -11.93 -0.95
C ALA A 134 -6.27 -11.14 -2.28
N VAL A 135 -6.73 -9.88 -2.26
CA VAL A 135 -6.60 -8.96 -3.41
C VAL A 135 -5.14 -8.54 -3.62
N ALA A 136 -4.43 -8.17 -2.56
CA ALA A 136 -3.03 -7.74 -2.63
C ALA A 136 -2.07 -8.84 -3.12
N ALA A 137 -2.42 -10.11 -2.93
CA ALA A 137 -1.63 -11.21 -3.47
C ALA A 137 -1.58 -11.25 -5.01
N GLN A 138 -2.48 -10.53 -5.68
CA GLN A 138 -2.58 -10.45 -7.14
C GLN A 138 -2.54 -8.98 -7.64
N ASN A 139 -2.19 -8.03 -6.76
CA ASN A 139 -2.18 -6.61 -7.08
C ASN A 139 -1.07 -5.90 -6.29
N HIS A 140 -0.16 -5.27 -7.00
CA HIS A 140 1.01 -4.58 -6.43
C HIS A 140 0.73 -3.11 -6.04
N SER A 141 -0.53 -2.69 -5.96
CA SER A 141 -0.89 -1.31 -5.59
C SER A 141 -0.43 -0.95 -4.17
N ILE A 142 0.22 0.20 -4.07
CA ILE A 142 0.66 0.77 -2.78
C ILE A 142 -0.56 1.20 -1.96
N ILE A 143 -1.63 1.69 -2.61
CA ILE A 143 -2.89 2.07 -1.93
C ILE A 143 -3.49 0.86 -1.22
N ILE A 144 -3.58 -0.30 -1.88
CA ILE A 144 -4.14 -1.51 -1.25
C ILE A 144 -3.30 -1.94 -0.04
N ARG A 145 -1.97 -1.79 -0.12
CA ARG A 145 -1.08 -2.09 1.03
C ARG A 145 -1.28 -1.12 2.18
N ALA A 146 -1.48 0.16 1.89
CA ALA A 146 -1.77 1.18 2.90
C ALA A 146 -3.12 0.90 3.58
N GLU A 147 -4.17 0.61 2.81
CA GLU A 147 -5.50 0.22 3.29
C GLU A 147 -5.44 -1.03 4.20
N ILE A 148 -4.66 -2.06 3.81
CA ILE A 148 -4.41 -3.23 4.69
C ILE A 148 -3.77 -2.81 6.00
N LEU A 149 -2.79 -1.91 5.99
CA LEU A 149 -2.14 -1.46 7.21
C LEU A 149 -3.10 -0.68 8.10
N HIS A 150 -3.93 0.18 7.52
CA HIS A 150 -4.96 0.92 8.23
C HIS A 150 -5.87 -0.03 9.01
N TYR A 151 -6.57 -0.95 8.33
CA TYR A 151 -7.48 -1.90 8.99
C TYR A 151 -6.77 -2.90 9.91
N LYS A 152 -5.51 -3.25 9.65
CA LYS A 152 -4.71 -4.04 10.60
C LYS A 152 -4.40 -3.27 11.88
N SER A 153 -4.13 -1.97 11.79
CA SER A 153 -3.89 -1.12 12.95
C SER A 153 -5.13 -1.07 13.83
N ASP A 154 -6.31 -0.91 13.23
CA ASP A 154 -7.59 -0.91 13.95
C ASP A 154 -7.88 -2.26 14.61
N LEU A 155 -7.65 -3.35 13.86
CA LEU A 155 -7.81 -4.70 14.39
C LEU A 155 -6.90 -4.95 15.60
N PHE A 156 -5.63 -4.57 15.51
CA PHE A 156 -4.66 -4.77 16.59
C PHE A 156 -4.92 -3.84 17.77
N SER A 157 -5.37 -2.60 17.53
CA SER A 157 -5.76 -1.67 18.59
C SER A 157 -6.93 -2.24 19.40
N ASN A 158 -7.99 -2.69 18.72
CA ASN A 158 -9.15 -3.30 19.38
C ASN A 158 -8.78 -4.60 20.12
N LEU A 159 -7.94 -5.45 19.53
CA LEU A 159 -7.47 -6.68 20.15
C LEU A 159 -6.60 -6.41 21.37
N ALA A 160 -5.71 -5.40 21.30
CA ALA A 160 -4.84 -5.00 22.39
C ALA A 160 -5.64 -4.55 23.62
N VAL A 161 -6.74 -3.81 23.41
CA VAL A 161 -7.66 -3.42 24.50
C VAL A 161 -8.25 -4.66 25.18
N ILE A 162 -8.75 -5.64 24.42
CA ILE A 162 -9.32 -6.86 25.01
C ILE A 162 -8.25 -7.65 25.78
N VAL A 163 -7.07 -7.84 25.20
CA VAL A 163 -5.97 -8.54 25.83
C VAL A 163 -5.54 -7.83 27.12
N SER A 164 -5.42 -6.50 27.09
CA SER A 164 -5.09 -5.70 28.28
C SER A 164 -6.12 -5.89 29.39
N LEU A 165 -7.42 -5.86 29.05
CA LEU A 165 -8.50 -6.06 30.05
C LEU A 165 -8.45 -7.45 30.70
N ILE A 166 -8.22 -8.50 29.90
CA ILE A 166 -8.08 -9.88 30.41
C ILE A 166 -6.86 -9.99 31.35
N LEU A 167 -5.73 -9.42 30.97
CA LEU A 167 -4.51 -9.47 31.78
C LEU A 167 -4.66 -8.64 33.05
N ILE A 168 -5.31 -7.47 33.01
CA ILE A 168 -5.60 -6.69 34.21
C ILE A 168 -6.52 -7.44 35.15
N TYR A 169 -7.58 -8.09 34.64
CA TYR A 169 -8.48 -8.90 35.44
C TYR A 169 -7.76 -10.05 36.15
N ALA A 170 -6.83 -10.71 35.44
CA ALA A 170 -6.09 -11.85 35.96
C ALA A 170 -4.98 -11.47 36.97
N THR A 171 -4.34 -10.29 36.77
CA THR A 171 -3.13 -9.91 37.54
C THR A 171 -3.33 -8.75 38.50
N GLY A 172 -4.40 -7.96 38.33
CA GLY A 172 -4.61 -6.72 39.08
C GLY A 172 -3.64 -5.58 38.73
N PHE A 173 -2.77 -5.77 37.70
CA PHE A 173 -1.72 -4.82 37.35
C PHE A 173 -2.16 -3.88 36.23
N HIS A 174 -2.65 -2.71 36.58
CA HIS A 174 -3.22 -1.74 35.64
C HIS A 174 -2.23 -1.16 34.62
N ALA A 175 -0.92 -1.18 34.87
CA ALA A 175 0.09 -0.68 33.94
C ALA A 175 0.20 -1.53 32.64
N ILE A 176 -0.38 -2.73 32.62
CA ILE A 176 -0.37 -3.61 31.42
C ILE A 176 -1.01 -2.91 30.23
N ASP A 177 -2.12 -2.20 30.40
CA ASP A 177 -2.81 -1.48 29.32
C ASP A 177 -1.88 -0.44 28.67
N ALA A 178 -1.18 0.32 29.49
CA ALA A 178 -0.21 1.32 29.01
C ALA A 178 0.98 0.68 28.28
N LEU A 179 1.51 -0.44 28.78
CA LEU A 179 2.63 -1.14 28.14
C LEU A 179 2.23 -1.73 26.79
N VAL A 180 1.11 -2.44 26.74
CA VAL A 180 0.59 -3.05 25.50
C VAL A 180 0.26 -1.98 24.46
N GLY A 181 -0.42 -0.89 24.89
CA GLY A 181 -0.73 0.25 24.01
C GLY A 181 0.54 0.92 23.48
N GLY A 182 1.55 1.14 24.33
CA GLY A 182 2.81 1.75 23.91
C GLY A 182 3.56 0.90 22.86
N ILE A 183 3.68 -0.41 23.09
CA ILE A 183 4.30 -1.34 22.13
C ILE A 183 3.54 -1.35 20.80
N LEU A 184 2.21 -1.41 20.86
CA LEU A 184 1.36 -1.37 19.68
C LEU A 184 1.53 -0.07 18.90
N GLY A 185 1.51 1.08 19.58
CA GLY A 185 1.69 2.39 18.93
C GLY A 185 3.04 2.50 18.22
N ILE A 186 4.13 2.01 18.83
CA ILE A 186 5.46 1.95 18.19
C ILE A 186 5.42 1.05 16.96
N TYR A 187 4.78 -0.12 17.04
CA TYR A 187 4.63 -1.03 15.91
C TYR A 187 3.87 -0.37 14.75
N ILE A 188 2.75 0.31 15.04
CA ILE A 188 1.94 1.02 14.04
C ILE A 188 2.76 2.13 13.37
N CYS A 189 3.47 2.96 14.13
CA CYS A 189 4.35 4.00 13.58
C CYS A 189 5.45 3.42 12.68
N ALA A 190 6.09 2.33 13.10
CA ALA A 190 7.14 1.68 12.30
C ALA A 190 6.62 1.11 10.98
N GLN A 191 5.41 0.51 10.97
CA GLN A 191 4.79 0.01 9.74
C GLN A 191 4.32 1.16 8.83
N SER A 192 3.74 2.21 9.40
CA SER A 192 3.33 3.41 8.68
C SER A 192 4.50 4.08 7.98
N TYR A 193 5.67 4.19 8.66
CA TYR A 193 6.90 4.72 8.05
C TYR A 193 7.31 3.92 6.79
N LYS A 194 7.15 2.61 6.78
CA LYS A 194 7.46 1.79 5.60
C LYS A 194 6.56 2.14 4.42
N ILE A 195 5.25 2.30 4.66
CA ILE A 195 4.30 2.69 3.60
C ILE A 195 4.59 4.11 3.10
N ALA A 196 4.88 5.06 4.01
CA ALA A 196 5.30 6.41 3.64
C ALA A 196 6.54 6.39 2.73
N LYS A 197 7.55 5.61 3.11
CA LYS A 197 8.78 5.44 2.35
C LYS A 197 8.54 4.86 0.97
N ASP A 198 7.71 3.81 0.86
CA ASP A 198 7.34 3.20 -0.43
C ASP A 198 6.59 4.21 -1.31
N GLY A 199 5.64 4.97 -0.74
CA GLY A 199 4.93 6.04 -1.43
C GLY A 199 5.86 7.14 -1.96
N ILE A 200 6.76 7.64 -1.11
CA ILE A 200 7.76 8.65 -1.49
C ILE A 200 8.69 8.11 -2.57
N TRP A 201 9.18 6.87 -2.45
CA TRP A 201 10.04 6.26 -3.45
C TRP A 201 9.33 6.10 -4.81
N ASN A 202 8.04 5.75 -4.79
CA ASN A 202 7.23 5.72 -6.00
C ASN A 202 7.14 7.10 -6.66
N LEU A 203 6.98 8.18 -5.85
CA LEU A 203 6.93 9.56 -6.37
C LEU A 203 8.29 10.02 -6.93
N LEU A 204 9.39 9.56 -6.36
CA LEU A 204 10.75 9.87 -6.77
C LEU A 204 11.30 8.96 -7.88
N ASP A 205 10.46 8.21 -8.56
CA ASP A 205 10.87 7.33 -9.66
C ASP A 205 11.94 6.31 -9.29
N ARG A 206 11.82 5.70 -8.08
CA ARG A 206 12.71 4.60 -7.70
C ARG A 206 12.69 3.50 -8.74
N ALA A 207 13.88 2.95 -9.04
CA ALA A 207 14.02 1.79 -9.91
C ALA A 207 13.20 0.59 -9.40
N ILE A 208 12.84 -0.30 -10.32
CA ILE A 208 12.14 -1.55 -10.01
C ILE A 208 12.95 -2.43 -9.05
N ASP A 209 12.27 -3.41 -8.41
CA ASP A 209 12.91 -4.33 -7.46
C ASP A 209 14.05 -5.13 -8.10
N GLY A 210 15.08 -5.45 -7.29
CA GLY A 210 16.31 -6.10 -7.75
C GLY A 210 16.07 -7.41 -8.51
N ASP A 211 15.18 -8.29 -8.04
CA ASP A 211 14.87 -9.56 -8.72
C ASP A 211 14.36 -9.36 -10.16
N LEU A 212 13.56 -8.32 -10.38
CA LEU A 212 13.03 -8.00 -11.70
C LEU A 212 14.12 -7.36 -12.58
N HIS A 213 14.91 -6.47 -11.99
CA HIS A 213 16.09 -5.88 -12.63
C HIS A 213 17.08 -6.94 -13.08
N ASP A 214 17.43 -7.89 -12.21
CA ASP A 214 18.39 -8.96 -12.51
C ASP A 214 17.93 -9.87 -13.65
N LYS A 215 16.63 -10.16 -13.72
CA LYS A 215 16.05 -10.90 -14.85
C LYS A 215 16.17 -10.15 -16.17
N ILE A 216 15.96 -8.83 -16.17
CA ILE A 216 16.12 -8.00 -17.36
C ILE A 216 17.57 -7.98 -17.79
N VAL A 217 18.51 -7.76 -16.86
CA VAL A 217 19.94 -7.80 -17.12
C VAL A 217 20.37 -9.16 -17.68
N ALA A 218 19.84 -10.26 -17.14
CA ALA A 218 20.13 -11.60 -17.64
C ALA A 218 19.66 -11.81 -19.09
N ILE A 219 18.45 -11.32 -19.45
CA ILE A 219 17.95 -11.40 -20.83
C ILE A 219 18.85 -10.60 -21.78
N LEU A 220 19.17 -9.35 -21.43
CA LEU A 220 19.99 -8.48 -22.26
C LEU A 220 21.42 -9.03 -22.41
N SER A 221 22.02 -9.56 -21.33
CA SER A 221 23.37 -10.12 -21.34
C SER A 221 23.50 -11.45 -22.08
N ALA A 222 22.39 -12.20 -22.21
CA ALA A 222 22.41 -13.51 -22.87
C ALA A 222 22.31 -13.42 -24.40
N ASP A 223 21.85 -12.30 -24.94
CA ASP A 223 21.65 -12.15 -26.38
C ASP A 223 22.95 -11.77 -27.08
N ARG A 224 23.48 -12.69 -27.91
CA ARG A 224 24.74 -12.52 -28.65
C ARG A 224 24.61 -11.64 -29.90
N ARG A 225 23.43 -11.19 -30.27
CA ARG A 225 23.16 -10.33 -31.42
C ARG A 225 23.43 -8.86 -31.12
N ILE A 226 23.53 -8.50 -29.84
CA ILE A 226 24.00 -7.19 -29.39
C ILE A 226 25.46 -7.29 -28.90
N SER A 227 26.22 -6.22 -29.07
CA SER A 227 27.60 -6.14 -28.58
C SER A 227 27.66 -5.85 -27.08
N SER A 228 26.82 -4.96 -26.60
CA SER A 228 26.65 -4.60 -25.19
C SER A 228 25.32 -3.85 -24.99
N PHE A 229 25.02 -3.52 -23.73
CA PHE A 229 23.95 -2.59 -23.39
C PHE A 229 24.41 -1.69 -22.25
N HIS A 230 23.82 -0.49 -22.16
CA HIS A 230 24.12 0.48 -21.10
C HIS A 230 22.91 1.38 -20.82
N HIS A 231 23.03 2.33 -19.88
CA HIS A 231 21.99 3.28 -19.46
C HIS A 231 20.63 2.63 -19.12
N LEU A 232 20.65 1.43 -18.53
CA LEU A 232 19.44 0.75 -18.07
C LEU A 232 18.79 1.56 -16.95
N LYS A 233 17.66 2.18 -17.25
CA LYS A 233 16.85 2.96 -16.31
C LYS A 233 15.45 2.36 -16.23
N SER A 234 14.90 2.33 -15.04
CA SER A 234 13.56 1.79 -14.83
C SER A 234 12.81 2.57 -13.76
N ARG A 235 11.49 2.60 -13.87
CA ARG A 235 10.61 3.14 -12.83
C ARG A 235 9.24 2.49 -12.92
N GLN A 236 8.52 2.47 -11.78
CA GLN A 236 7.15 1.98 -11.73
C GLN A 236 6.18 3.13 -11.46
N SER A 237 5.03 3.14 -12.15
CA SER A 237 3.94 4.07 -11.92
C SER A 237 2.60 3.32 -12.00
N GLY A 238 2.03 3.01 -10.85
CA GLY A 238 0.88 2.09 -10.74
C GLY A 238 1.24 0.72 -11.30
N LYS A 239 0.47 0.24 -12.27
CA LYS A 239 0.72 -1.04 -12.98
C LYS A 239 1.73 -0.93 -14.12
N ASN A 240 2.14 0.27 -14.51
CA ASN A 240 3.05 0.48 -15.62
C ASN A 240 4.51 0.42 -15.15
N ILE A 241 5.34 -0.35 -15.85
CA ILE A 241 6.79 -0.31 -15.73
C ILE A 241 7.34 0.39 -16.96
N PHE A 242 8.06 1.48 -16.72
CA PHE A 242 8.82 2.19 -17.73
C PHE A 242 10.26 1.70 -17.68
N LEU A 243 10.78 1.29 -18.82
CA LEU A 243 12.11 0.74 -18.98
C LEU A 243 12.79 1.43 -20.15
N GLU A 244 13.97 1.97 -19.93
CA GLU A 244 14.79 2.63 -20.93
C GLU A 244 16.17 1.99 -20.91
N TYR A 245 16.73 1.66 -22.07
CA TYR A 245 18.08 1.14 -22.20
C TYR A 245 18.64 1.38 -23.61
N HIS A 246 19.96 1.35 -23.71
CA HIS A 246 20.69 1.45 -24.94
C HIS A 246 21.20 0.08 -25.36
N LEU A 247 21.02 -0.30 -26.62
CA LEU A 247 21.54 -1.53 -27.22
C LEU A 247 22.65 -1.17 -28.21
N VAL A 248 23.83 -1.67 -27.98
CA VAL A 248 24.97 -1.44 -28.87
C VAL A 248 25.04 -2.57 -29.90
N PHE A 249 25.11 -2.18 -31.15
CA PHE A 249 25.18 -3.08 -32.30
C PHE A 249 26.51 -2.92 -33.07
N ASP A 250 26.75 -3.86 -33.98
CA ASP A 250 27.78 -3.69 -34.99
C ASP A 250 27.42 -2.55 -35.94
N LYS A 251 28.41 -1.75 -36.36
CA LYS A 251 28.22 -0.58 -37.22
C LYS A 251 27.58 -0.90 -38.58
N GLU A 252 27.80 -2.12 -39.06
CA GLU A 252 27.32 -2.58 -40.36
C GLU A 252 25.89 -3.14 -40.31
N ILE A 253 25.28 -3.25 -39.09
CA ILE A 253 23.91 -3.77 -38.97
C ILE A 253 22.91 -2.82 -39.62
N SER A 254 21.94 -3.36 -40.34
CA SER A 254 20.82 -2.53 -40.83
C SER A 254 19.92 -2.10 -39.68
N LEU A 255 19.33 -0.89 -39.79
CA LEU A 255 18.33 -0.44 -38.81
C LEU A 255 17.16 -1.42 -38.69
N PHE A 256 16.77 -2.07 -39.80
CA PHE A 256 15.72 -3.08 -39.79
C PHE A 256 16.08 -4.27 -38.89
N SER A 257 17.30 -4.83 -39.08
CA SER A 257 17.75 -5.96 -38.26
C SER A 257 17.94 -5.60 -36.79
N ALA A 258 18.47 -4.40 -36.49
CA ALA A 258 18.60 -3.93 -35.12
C ALA A 258 17.23 -3.79 -34.45
N HIS A 259 16.21 -3.29 -35.17
CA HIS A 259 14.84 -3.17 -34.68
C HIS A 259 14.20 -4.55 -34.40
N GLU A 260 14.35 -5.52 -35.32
CA GLU A 260 13.86 -6.90 -35.09
C GLU A 260 14.47 -7.54 -33.83
N ILE A 261 15.76 -7.29 -33.56
CA ILE A 261 16.43 -7.78 -32.36
C ILE A 261 15.86 -7.09 -31.11
N SER A 262 15.68 -5.77 -31.18
CA SER A 262 15.05 -4.99 -30.09
C SER A 262 13.65 -5.50 -29.77
N ASP A 263 12.80 -5.72 -30.77
CA ASP A 263 11.45 -6.26 -30.59
C ASP A 263 11.44 -7.64 -29.94
N ALA A 264 12.39 -8.50 -30.34
CA ALA A 264 12.53 -9.83 -29.75
C ALA A 264 12.94 -9.77 -28.26
N LEU A 265 13.85 -8.85 -27.89
CA LEU A 265 14.26 -8.60 -26.50
C LEU A 265 13.10 -8.00 -25.68
N GLU A 266 12.38 -7.03 -26.23
CA GLU A 266 11.19 -6.48 -25.58
C GLU A 266 10.14 -7.55 -25.31
N ALA A 267 9.88 -8.45 -26.26
CA ALA A 267 8.91 -9.54 -26.07
C ALA A 267 9.33 -10.47 -24.94
N GLN A 268 10.65 -10.79 -24.81
CA GLN A 268 11.16 -11.58 -23.71
C GLN A 268 11.01 -10.88 -22.36
N ILE A 269 11.33 -9.57 -22.29
CA ILE A 269 11.19 -8.76 -21.07
C ILE A 269 9.72 -8.68 -20.66
N LYS A 270 8.80 -8.41 -21.58
CA LYS A 270 7.35 -8.41 -21.34
C LYS A 270 6.84 -9.77 -20.83
N GLY A 271 7.49 -10.85 -21.24
CA GLY A 271 7.20 -12.22 -20.78
C GLY A 271 7.63 -12.52 -19.34
N ILE A 272 8.43 -11.68 -18.67
CA ILE A 272 8.88 -11.89 -17.29
C ILE A 272 7.69 -11.87 -16.31
N SER A 273 6.73 -10.95 -16.53
CA SER A 273 5.54 -10.83 -15.69
C SER A 273 4.37 -10.24 -16.49
N SER A 274 3.23 -10.91 -16.40
CA SER A 274 1.95 -10.45 -16.94
C SER A 274 1.20 -9.49 -16.01
N ASP A 275 1.71 -9.26 -14.80
CA ASP A 275 1.06 -8.41 -13.78
C ASP A 275 1.27 -6.93 -14.07
N PHE A 276 2.24 -6.61 -14.92
CA PHE A 276 2.61 -5.25 -15.27
C PHE A 276 2.35 -4.95 -16.76
N GLU A 277 2.04 -3.69 -17.04
CA GLU A 277 2.06 -3.12 -18.39
C GLU A 277 3.44 -2.51 -18.63
N TRP A 278 4.15 -3.05 -19.62
CA TRP A 278 5.51 -2.64 -19.93
C TRP A 278 5.51 -1.54 -21.01
N VAL A 279 6.18 -0.44 -20.70
CA VAL A 279 6.50 0.64 -21.65
C VAL A 279 8.01 0.66 -21.80
N ILE A 280 8.51 0.11 -22.90
CA ILE A 280 9.94 -0.09 -23.12
C ILE A 280 10.39 0.88 -24.23
N ILE A 281 11.50 1.55 -24.01
CA ILE A 281 12.18 2.41 -24.99
C ILE A 281 13.61 1.90 -25.09
N ALA A 282 13.93 1.32 -26.23
CA ALA A 282 15.29 0.92 -26.57
C ALA A 282 15.92 1.97 -27.50
N HIS A 283 17.07 2.51 -27.13
CA HIS A 283 17.92 3.28 -28.02
C HIS A 283 18.90 2.34 -28.72
N LEU A 284 19.07 2.50 -30.04
CA LEU A 284 19.91 1.61 -30.85
C LEU A 284 21.19 2.35 -31.24
N ASP A 285 22.31 1.92 -30.68
CA ASP A 285 23.62 2.58 -30.83
C ASP A 285 24.55 1.83 -31.76
N PRO A 286 25.19 2.50 -32.71
CA PRO A 286 26.17 1.89 -33.61
C PRO A 286 27.56 1.73 -32.97
N TYR A 287 27.76 2.22 -31.74
CA TYR A 287 28.99 2.12 -30.95
C TYR A 287 28.69 2.38 -29.48
N ASP A 288 29.57 1.94 -28.59
CA ASP A 288 29.41 2.15 -27.12
C ASP A 288 29.87 3.57 -26.76
N ASP A 289 28.93 4.44 -26.46
CA ASP A 289 29.13 5.82 -26.00
C ASP A 289 28.98 6.00 -24.48
N SER A 290 28.84 4.93 -23.74
CA SER A 290 28.62 4.94 -22.27
C SER A 290 29.63 5.81 -21.49
N LYS A 291 30.82 6.04 -22.07
CA LYS A 291 31.88 6.86 -21.48
C LYS A 291 31.87 8.32 -21.93
N MET A 292 31.01 8.70 -22.89
CA MET A 292 30.97 10.06 -23.44
C MET A 292 29.90 10.91 -22.75
N GLU A 293 28.92 10.30 -22.07
CA GLU A 293 27.80 10.99 -21.41
C GLU A 293 27.94 11.09 -19.87
N SER A 294 29.13 10.89 -19.31
CA SER A 294 29.40 10.97 -17.86
C SER A 294 29.72 12.39 -17.39
#